data_5978ef27f636ee19c1a4d2aac9b08e9f
#
_entry.id   5978ef27f636ee19c1a4d2aac9b08e9f
#
_cell.length_a   1.000
_cell.length_b   1.000
_cell.length_c   1.000
_cell.angle_alpha   90.00
_cell.angle_beta   90.00
_cell.angle_gamma   90.00
#
_symmetry.space_group_name_H-M   'P 1'
#
loop_
_entity.id
_entity.type
_entity.pdbx_description
1 polymer ?
#
loop_
_entity_poly.entity_id
_entity_poly.type
_entity_poly.pdbx_seq_one_letter_code
_entity_poly.pdbx_strand_id
1 'polypeptide(L)'
;MKCLFLIGFFVALLPLQSAPLFNMAEMLDASTLEVKVLKDWHVVRGEVSTRQKLVTIRVGELLPGKEYRVPVRMVVPANRKAKGFHLTGGHNPGQFQKDLQPRGVDRTLLAGGVGLVQTVVQVLQVSGQGELGRLADRRFVETLNPHYSIQYWGWPATLMRATTTAYAEKDHFEKGKVAASGGSKNGASPSVTLIEDKRLSALHASVSPIWDSPLRLCDPKAWSDLRRANETYAVKLRARGEPVNTERIMNHFFLGGTFGPVYNRQALAAGKKWEDLQKIAGEMADHVFVSRHLKTLKERNVDLFFHPGTHDFVAFDLAWGGKHHPQIPIYLKANSGHGIRELHPAAERDEQNKSVFLLHHFFGGEGLLPPPAVQAKVDEDKIQITVTFPKGAKAESGRIWWMYDRGPDGSAAYIAELFPKEQAAPMKMNPVQNSWSVTLVMKPGHKYIDFFSNHRKRIVRSGRTYNTYISSPYTRLPLQR
;
A
#
# COMPACT_ATOMS: atom_id res chain seq x y z
N MET A 1 -14.70 51.24 44.33
CA MET A 1 -14.01 50.49 43.27
C MET A 1 -14.17 49.01 43.53
N LYS A 2 -15.06 48.33 42.80
CA LYS A 2 -15.24 46.86 42.87
C LYS A 2 -14.58 46.26 41.65
N CYS A 3 -13.49 45.51 41.84
CA CYS A 3 -12.88 44.71 40.75
C CYS A 3 -13.68 43.43 40.55
N LEU A 4 -14.24 43.29 39.37
CA LEU A 4 -14.81 42.03 38.89
C LEU A 4 -13.66 41.22 38.27
N PHE A 5 -13.37 40.06 38.86
CA PHE A 5 -12.51 39.03 38.23
C PHE A 5 -13.38 38.19 37.27
N LEU A 6 -13.11 38.31 35.98
CA LEU A 6 -13.62 37.38 34.96
C LEU A 6 -12.75 36.10 34.96
N ILE A 7 -13.31 35.02 35.46
CA ILE A 7 -12.71 33.67 35.32
C ILE A 7 -13.10 33.15 33.94
N GLY A 8 -12.16 33.17 32.99
CA GLY A 8 -12.33 32.55 31.69
C GLY A 8 -12.24 31.02 31.81
N PHE A 9 -13.35 30.32 31.59
CA PHE A 9 -13.34 28.88 31.43
C PHE A 9 -12.73 28.52 30.06
N PHE A 10 -11.50 28.01 30.07
CA PHE A 10 -10.89 27.33 28.92
C PHE A 10 -11.49 25.91 28.84
N VAL A 11 -12.50 25.74 28.01
CA VAL A 11 -12.95 24.39 27.62
C VAL A 11 -11.91 23.83 26.65
N ALA A 12 -11.03 22.98 27.16
CA ALA A 12 -10.17 22.18 26.31
C ALA A 12 -11.07 21.25 25.47
N LEU A 13 -11.21 21.55 24.19
CA LEU A 13 -11.79 20.63 23.21
C LEU A 13 -10.85 19.42 23.10
N LEU A 14 -11.13 18.37 23.86
CA LEU A 14 -10.53 17.07 23.64
C LEU A 14 -10.93 16.63 22.21
N PRO A 15 -9.97 16.16 21.41
CA PRO A 15 -10.31 15.62 20.10
C PRO A 15 -11.30 14.46 20.32
N LEU A 16 -12.45 14.54 19.67
CA LEU A 16 -13.41 13.43 19.59
C LEU A 16 -12.67 12.26 18.97
N GLN A 17 -12.28 11.31 19.80
CA GLN A 17 -11.71 10.05 19.33
C GLN A 17 -12.80 9.32 18.56
N SER A 18 -12.58 9.04 17.27
CA SER A 18 -13.52 8.27 16.46
C SER A 18 -13.82 6.93 17.15
N ALA A 19 -15.05 6.47 17.07
CA ALA A 19 -15.42 5.16 17.60
C ALA A 19 -14.52 4.07 16.96
N PRO A 20 -14.04 3.08 17.72
CA PRO A 20 -13.14 2.06 17.19
C PRO A 20 -13.82 1.29 16.06
N LEU A 21 -13.13 1.18 14.93
CA LEU A 21 -13.63 0.46 13.75
C LEU A 21 -13.76 -1.06 14.03
N PHE A 22 -12.90 -1.59 14.87
CA PHE A 22 -12.85 -3.01 15.22
C PHE A 22 -13.05 -3.23 16.72
N ASN A 23 -13.85 -4.24 17.07
CA ASN A 23 -13.82 -4.80 18.41
C ASN A 23 -12.56 -5.67 18.57
N MET A 24 -11.47 -5.06 19.01
CA MET A 24 -10.18 -5.77 19.11
C MET A 24 -10.22 -6.93 20.12
N ALA A 25 -11.07 -6.87 21.15
CA ALA A 25 -11.24 -8.00 22.06
C ALA A 25 -11.75 -9.23 21.31
N GLU A 26 -12.76 -9.06 20.45
CA GLU A 26 -13.28 -10.13 19.60
C GLU A 26 -12.25 -10.56 18.53
N MET A 27 -11.59 -9.59 17.87
CA MET A 27 -10.58 -9.91 16.85
C MET A 27 -9.45 -10.79 17.37
N LEU A 28 -9.09 -10.64 18.65
CA LEU A 28 -8.02 -11.38 19.31
C LEU A 28 -8.49 -12.68 19.98
N ASP A 29 -9.79 -12.86 20.17
CA ASP A 29 -10.36 -14.02 20.85
C ASP A 29 -10.47 -15.24 19.93
N ALA A 30 -9.66 -16.27 20.19
CA ALA A 30 -9.68 -17.49 19.43
C ALA A 30 -10.96 -18.32 19.64
N SER A 31 -11.67 -18.17 20.79
CA SER A 31 -12.88 -18.92 21.10
C SER A 31 -14.05 -18.57 20.16
N THR A 32 -14.02 -17.37 19.58
CA THR A 32 -15.05 -16.84 18.67
C THR A 32 -14.78 -17.15 17.18
N LEU A 33 -13.68 -17.89 16.87
CA LEU A 33 -13.32 -18.23 15.48
C LEU A 33 -14.25 -19.26 14.83
N GLU A 34 -14.95 -20.07 15.62
CA GLU A 34 -15.79 -21.16 15.12
C GLU A 34 -15.12 -21.97 14.01
N VAL A 35 -13.93 -22.47 14.32
CA VAL A 35 -13.06 -23.16 13.36
C VAL A 35 -13.73 -24.42 12.83
N LYS A 36 -13.81 -24.54 11.48
CA LYS A 36 -14.18 -25.78 10.80
C LYS A 36 -12.95 -26.31 10.06
N VAL A 37 -12.46 -27.47 10.48
CA VAL A 37 -11.30 -28.10 9.84
C VAL A 37 -11.73 -28.70 8.51
N LEU A 38 -11.08 -28.26 7.42
CA LEU A 38 -11.27 -28.81 6.07
C LEU A 38 -10.22 -29.88 5.77
N LYS A 39 -8.97 -29.65 6.21
CA LYS A 39 -7.87 -30.62 6.15
C LYS A 39 -6.98 -30.39 7.36
N ASP A 40 -6.84 -31.40 8.19
CA ASP A 40 -6.03 -31.27 9.41
C ASP A 40 -4.52 -31.33 9.11
N TRP A 41 -3.69 -31.10 10.12
CA TRP A 41 -2.25 -31.11 10.02
C TRP A 41 -1.72 -32.39 9.38
N HIS A 42 -1.05 -32.24 8.24
CA HIS A 42 -0.43 -33.34 7.52
C HIS A 42 0.90 -32.90 6.92
N VAL A 43 1.77 -33.85 6.69
CA VAL A 43 3.09 -33.61 6.12
C VAL A 43 2.97 -33.52 4.60
N VAL A 44 3.55 -32.44 4.04
CA VAL A 44 3.71 -32.25 2.60
C VAL A 44 5.21 -32.26 2.28
N ARG A 45 5.62 -33.27 1.53
CA ARG A 45 7.01 -33.42 1.09
C ARG A 45 7.32 -32.52 -0.08
N GLY A 46 8.54 -31.96 -0.13
CA GLY A 46 9.03 -31.07 -1.19
C GLY A 46 10.48 -30.68 -0.91
N GLU A 47 11.02 -29.69 -1.62
CA GLU A 47 12.37 -29.15 -1.36
C GLU A 47 12.51 -28.67 0.10
N VAL A 48 11.45 -28.14 0.68
CA VAL A 48 11.29 -27.93 2.12
C VAL A 48 10.05 -28.69 2.55
N SER A 49 10.22 -29.71 3.38
CA SER A 49 9.09 -30.44 3.93
C SER A 49 8.33 -29.58 4.94
N THR A 50 7.01 -29.57 4.82
CA THR A 50 6.11 -28.72 5.63
C THR A 50 5.03 -29.54 6.29
N ARG A 51 4.45 -29.02 7.37
CA ARG A 51 3.11 -29.42 7.84
C ARG A 51 2.12 -28.34 7.44
N GLN A 52 0.98 -28.76 6.95
CA GLN A 52 -0.06 -27.85 6.48
C GLN A 52 -1.42 -28.19 7.08
N LYS A 53 -2.21 -27.16 7.35
CA LYS A 53 -3.60 -27.26 7.80
C LYS A 53 -4.46 -26.28 7.03
N LEU A 54 -5.67 -26.67 6.69
CA LEU A 54 -6.67 -25.81 6.06
C LEU A 54 -7.93 -25.81 6.93
N VAL A 55 -8.39 -24.63 7.25
CA VAL A 55 -9.63 -24.42 8.04
C VAL A 55 -10.49 -23.35 7.37
N THR A 56 -11.78 -23.29 7.75
CA THR A 56 -12.57 -22.05 7.62
C THR A 56 -12.83 -21.47 8.99
N ILE A 57 -12.84 -20.16 9.06
CA ILE A 57 -13.06 -19.41 10.30
C ILE A 57 -14.18 -18.40 10.14
N ARG A 58 -14.87 -18.08 11.23
CA ARG A 58 -15.74 -16.91 11.33
C ARG A 58 -14.88 -15.67 11.47
N VAL A 59 -15.10 -14.67 10.60
CA VAL A 59 -14.46 -13.36 10.70
C VAL A 59 -15.26 -12.46 11.64
N GLY A 60 -16.56 -12.50 11.55
CA GLY A 60 -17.55 -11.72 12.30
C GLY A 60 -18.86 -11.63 11.54
N GLU A 61 -19.70 -10.68 11.90
CA GLU A 61 -20.93 -10.35 11.16
C GLU A 61 -20.70 -9.12 10.29
N LEU A 62 -20.81 -9.29 8.97
CA LEU A 62 -20.74 -8.19 8.02
C LEU A 62 -22.08 -7.43 7.90
N LEU A 63 -23.17 -8.12 8.14
CA LEU A 63 -24.52 -7.60 8.31
C LEU A 63 -25.18 -8.33 9.50
N PRO A 64 -26.14 -7.73 10.21
CA PRO A 64 -26.81 -8.39 11.34
C PRO A 64 -27.32 -9.77 10.99
N GLY A 65 -26.92 -10.78 11.76
CA GLY A 65 -27.25 -12.19 11.53
C GLY A 65 -26.61 -12.83 10.29
N LYS A 66 -25.67 -12.16 9.62
CA LYS A 66 -25.00 -12.67 8.42
C LYS A 66 -23.51 -12.83 8.69
N GLU A 67 -23.12 -14.05 9.02
CA GLU A 67 -21.72 -14.39 9.24
C GLU A 67 -20.86 -14.26 7.98
N TYR A 68 -19.68 -13.72 8.19
CA TYR A 68 -18.62 -13.70 7.19
C TYR A 68 -17.56 -14.75 7.56
N ARG A 69 -17.32 -15.71 6.67
CA ARG A 69 -16.36 -16.79 6.87
C ARG A 69 -15.35 -16.85 5.73
N VAL A 70 -14.11 -17.24 6.06
CA VAL A 70 -13.02 -17.34 5.09
C VAL A 70 -12.19 -18.60 5.30
N PRO A 71 -11.53 -19.13 4.25
CA PRO A 71 -10.52 -20.17 4.40
C PRO A 71 -9.22 -19.57 4.92
N VAL A 72 -8.53 -20.32 5.77
CA VAL A 72 -7.16 -20.01 6.24
C VAL A 72 -6.31 -21.26 6.07
N ARG A 73 -5.23 -21.15 5.31
CA ARG A 73 -4.16 -22.13 5.22
C ARG A 73 -3.02 -21.72 6.11
N MET A 74 -2.57 -22.63 6.93
CA MET A 74 -1.39 -22.50 7.77
C MET A 74 -0.32 -23.49 7.32
N VAL A 75 0.91 -23.03 7.18
CA VAL A 75 2.05 -23.82 6.72
C VAL A 75 3.24 -23.57 7.64
N VAL A 76 3.79 -24.63 8.19
CA VAL A 76 4.96 -24.56 9.08
C VAL A 76 6.03 -25.57 8.64
N PRO A 77 7.32 -25.38 9.00
CA PRO A 77 8.34 -26.41 8.78
C PRO A 77 7.93 -27.75 9.39
N ALA A 78 8.22 -28.86 8.73
CA ALA A 78 7.79 -30.19 9.19
C ALA A 78 8.36 -30.60 10.56
N ASN A 79 9.57 -30.13 10.88
CA ASN A 79 10.38 -30.59 12.01
C ASN A 79 10.42 -29.63 13.22
N ARG A 80 9.74 -28.49 13.17
CA ARG A 80 9.75 -27.50 14.26
C ARG A 80 8.53 -26.58 14.21
N LYS A 81 8.26 -25.88 15.30
CA LYS A 81 7.30 -24.78 15.33
C LYS A 81 7.84 -23.59 14.51
N ALA A 82 6.93 -22.84 13.91
CA ALA A 82 7.28 -21.60 13.21
C ALA A 82 7.39 -20.44 14.21
N LYS A 83 8.47 -19.66 14.11
CA LYS A 83 8.69 -18.42 14.89
C LYS A 83 8.15 -17.23 14.11
N GLY A 84 6.86 -16.93 14.32
CA GLY A 84 6.16 -15.92 13.50
C GLY A 84 5.84 -16.43 12.09
N PHE A 85 5.32 -15.54 11.24
CA PHE A 85 4.88 -15.94 9.90
C PHE A 85 4.74 -14.78 8.93
N HIS A 86 4.75 -15.12 7.64
CA HIS A 86 4.37 -14.24 6.54
C HIS A 86 2.88 -14.41 6.23
N LEU A 87 2.12 -13.30 6.34
CA LEU A 87 0.67 -13.25 6.15
C LEU A 87 0.33 -12.70 4.76
N THR A 88 -0.53 -13.39 4.02
CA THR A 88 -1.00 -12.96 2.70
C THR A 88 -2.50 -13.19 2.54
N GLY A 89 -3.19 -12.18 1.99
CA GLY A 89 -4.65 -12.20 1.76
C GLY A 89 -5.06 -12.33 0.29
N GLY A 90 -4.12 -12.36 -0.64
CA GLY A 90 -4.35 -12.27 -2.08
C GLY A 90 -4.58 -13.60 -2.79
N HIS A 91 -5.23 -14.56 -2.14
CA HIS A 91 -5.43 -15.89 -2.69
C HIS A 91 -6.85 -16.08 -3.23
N ASN A 92 -6.97 -16.91 -4.26
CA ASN A 92 -8.27 -17.36 -4.78
C ASN A 92 -8.68 -18.67 -4.10
N PRO A 93 -9.98 -18.91 -3.88
CA PRO A 93 -10.45 -20.13 -3.23
C PRO A 93 -9.93 -21.42 -3.87
N GLY A 94 -9.81 -21.47 -5.20
CA GLY A 94 -9.27 -22.62 -5.93
C GLY A 94 -7.82 -22.99 -5.57
N GLN A 95 -7.04 -22.03 -5.09
CA GLN A 95 -5.66 -22.28 -4.66
C GLN A 95 -5.57 -23.10 -3.36
N PHE A 96 -6.68 -23.17 -2.59
CA PHE A 96 -6.75 -23.93 -1.34
C PHE A 96 -7.13 -25.40 -1.56
N GLN A 97 -7.52 -25.79 -2.78
CA GLN A 97 -7.86 -27.19 -3.12
C GLN A 97 -6.65 -28.11 -3.13
N LYS A 98 -5.44 -27.56 -3.35
CA LYS A 98 -4.17 -28.30 -3.41
C LYS A 98 -3.25 -27.85 -2.28
N ASP A 99 -2.40 -28.75 -1.81
CA ASP A 99 -1.34 -28.39 -0.85
C ASP A 99 -0.38 -27.38 -1.46
N LEU A 100 0.12 -26.47 -0.63
CA LEU A 100 1.09 -25.49 -1.05
C LEU A 100 2.46 -26.13 -1.28
N GLN A 101 3.05 -25.86 -2.44
CA GLN A 101 4.46 -26.09 -2.72
C GLN A 101 5.19 -24.74 -2.64
N PRO A 102 5.92 -24.45 -1.54
CA PRO A 102 6.55 -23.15 -1.33
C PRO A 102 7.62 -22.86 -2.38
N ARG A 103 7.66 -21.62 -2.88
CA ARG A 103 8.62 -21.17 -3.90
C ARG A 103 9.27 -19.84 -3.51
N GLY A 104 10.36 -19.48 -4.15
CA GLY A 104 11.01 -18.18 -3.96
C GLY A 104 11.30 -17.87 -2.49
N VAL A 105 10.93 -16.70 -2.04
CA VAL A 105 11.17 -16.25 -0.66
C VAL A 105 10.42 -17.08 0.38
N ASP A 106 9.20 -17.54 0.09
CA ASP A 106 8.40 -18.34 1.03
C ASP A 106 9.09 -19.66 1.39
N ARG A 107 9.77 -20.29 0.40
CA ARG A 107 10.61 -21.46 0.65
C ARG A 107 11.76 -21.14 1.61
N THR A 108 12.42 -20.00 1.41
CA THR A 108 13.54 -19.57 2.27
C THR A 108 13.04 -19.24 3.69
N LEU A 109 11.90 -18.62 3.82
CA LEU A 109 11.27 -18.34 5.12
C LEU A 109 10.99 -19.62 5.89
N LEU A 110 10.34 -20.61 5.26
CA LEU A 110 10.05 -21.91 5.87
C LEU A 110 11.31 -22.66 6.27
N ALA A 111 12.32 -22.70 5.40
CA ALA A 111 13.62 -23.29 5.71
C ALA A 111 14.26 -22.61 6.93
N GLY A 112 14.09 -21.30 7.09
CA GLY A 112 14.56 -20.50 8.22
C GLY A 112 13.69 -20.63 9.50
N GLY A 113 12.57 -21.33 9.46
CA GLY A 113 11.68 -21.50 10.62
C GLY A 113 10.54 -20.50 10.73
N VAL A 114 10.26 -19.76 9.68
CA VAL A 114 9.13 -18.82 9.59
C VAL A 114 7.96 -19.52 8.90
N GLY A 115 6.74 -19.40 9.46
CA GLY A 115 5.52 -19.97 8.89
C GLY A 115 4.92 -19.11 7.77
N LEU A 116 3.91 -19.66 7.10
CA LEU A 116 3.07 -18.92 6.15
C LEU A 116 1.61 -19.05 6.60
N VAL A 117 0.90 -17.92 6.55
CA VAL A 117 -0.55 -17.86 6.77
C VAL A 117 -1.20 -17.21 5.56
N GLN A 118 -2.09 -17.95 4.91
CA GLN A 118 -2.73 -17.54 3.66
C GLN A 118 -4.24 -17.52 3.82
N THR A 119 -4.89 -16.46 3.32
CA THR A 119 -6.34 -16.34 3.35
C THR A 119 -6.88 -15.65 2.10
N VAL A 120 -8.19 -15.46 2.01
CA VAL A 120 -8.89 -14.74 0.95
C VAL A 120 -9.56 -13.52 1.55
N VAL A 121 -9.06 -12.32 1.28
CA VAL A 121 -9.71 -11.10 1.78
C VAL A 121 -10.95 -10.72 0.97
N GLN A 122 -11.03 -11.12 -0.30
CA GLN A 122 -12.17 -10.78 -1.15
C GLN A 122 -13.39 -11.66 -0.86
N VAL A 123 -14.33 -11.16 -0.06
CA VAL A 123 -15.58 -11.85 0.26
C VAL A 123 -16.37 -12.27 -0.98
N LEU A 124 -16.35 -11.48 -2.06
CA LEU A 124 -17.00 -11.80 -3.33
C LEU A 124 -16.44 -13.05 -4.01
N GLN A 125 -15.23 -13.47 -3.66
CA GLN A 125 -14.58 -14.67 -4.19
C GLN A 125 -14.77 -15.89 -3.28
N VAL A 126 -15.26 -15.70 -2.06
CA VAL A 126 -15.53 -16.82 -1.15
C VAL A 126 -16.82 -17.49 -1.54
N SER A 127 -16.78 -18.81 -1.75
CA SER A 127 -17.96 -19.58 -2.15
C SER A 127 -19.16 -19.36 -1.22
N GLY A 128 -20.31 -19.06 -1.80
CA GLY A 128 -21.56 -18.79 -1.08
C GLY A 128 -21.66 -17.41 -0.42
N GLN A 129 -20.65 -16.55 -0.51
CA GLN A 129 -20.65 -15.26 0.18
C GLN A 129 -20.60 -14.02 -0.74
N GLY A 130 -20.62 -14.21 -2.05
CA GLY A 130 -20.60 -13.09 -3.00
C GLY A 130 -21.80 -12.15 -2.84
N GLU A 131 -22.97 -12.69 -2.53
CA GLU A 131 -24.18 -11.89 -2.27
C GLU A 131 -24.06 -11.08 -0.98
N LEU A 132 -23.52 -11.67 0.08
CA LEU A 132 -23.27 -10.96 1.34
C LEU A 132 -22.42 -9.73 1.13
N GLY A 133 -21.33 -9.83 0.35
CA GLY A 133 -20.48 -8.69 0.04
C GLY A 133 -21.22 -7.58 -0.71
N ARG A 134 -22.06 -7.93 -1.69
CA ARG A 134 -22.87 -6.93 -2.43
C ARG A 134 -23.91 -6.25 -1.55
N LEU A 135 -24.54 -6.98 -0.65
CA LEU A 135 -25.49 -6.41 0.31
C LEU A 135 -24.81 -5.47 1.30
N ALA A 136 -23.64 -5.85 1.80
CA ALA A 136 -22.86 -5.01 2.72
C ALA A 136 -22.41 -3.72 2.04
N ASP A 137 -21.87 -3.76 0.83
CA ASP A 137 -21.50 -2.58 0.06
C ASP A 137 -22.68 -1.64 -0.20
N ARG A 138 -23.84 -2.20 -0.54
CA ARG A 138 -25.08 -1.41 -0.68
C ARG A 138 -25.44 -0.74 0.63
N ARG A 139 -25.44 -1.48 1.73
CA ARG A 139 -25.74 -0.93 3.07
C ARG A 139 -24.75 0.14 3.49
N PHE A 140 -23.46 -0.03 3.15
CA PHE A 140 -22.45 0.98 3.38
C PHE A 140 -22.77 2.29 2.63
N VAL A 141 -23.08 2.21 1.33
CA VAL A 141 -23.44 3.39 0.52
C VAL A 141 -24.68 4.11 1.08
N GLU A 142 -25.68 3.37 1.56
CA GLU A 142 -26.90 3.93 2.16
C GLU A 142 -26.64 4.63 3.49
N THR A 143 -25.78 4.07 4.33
CA THR A 143 -25.62 4.52 5.73
C THR A 143 -24.33 5.26 5.99
N LEU A 144 -23.30 5.08 5.14
CA LEU A 144 -21.90 5.47 5.34
C LEU A 144 -21.31 4.92 6.65
N ASN A 145 -21.85 3.84 7.19
CA ASN A 145 -21.29 3.17 8.35
C ASN A 145 -20.12 2.26 7.91
N PRO A 146 -18.87 2.54 8.32
CA PRO A 146 -17.69 1.82 7.84
C PRO A 146 -17.66 0.32 8.20
N HIS A 147 -18.43 -0.09 9.22
CA HIS A 147 -18.56 -1.52 9.56
C HIS A 147 -19.16 -2.34 8.41
N TYR A 148 -20.04 -1.77 7.61
CA TYR A 148 -20.61 -2.46 6.43
C TYR A 148 -19.68 -2.45 5.21
N SER A 149 -18.59 -1.70 5.25
CA SER A 149 -17.63 -1.70 4.16
C SER A 149 -16.74 -2.95 4.20
N ILE A 150 -16.80 -3.74 3.14
CA ILE A 150 -15.89 -4.87 3.00
C ILE A 150 -14.42 -4.43 2.93
N GLN A 151 -14.13 -3.22 2.49
CA GLN A 151 -12.78 -2.70 2.37
C GLN A 151 -12.23 -2.16 3.69
N TYR A 152 -13.04 -1.41 4.43
CA TYR A 152 -12.61 -0.83 5.69
C TYR A 152 -12.63 -1.85 6.84
N TRP A 153 -13.66 -2.70 6.88
CA TRP A 153 -13.84 -3.65 7.95
C TRP A 153 -13.55 -5.10 7.53
N GLY A 154 -14.21 -5.61 6.49
CA GLY A 154 -14.18 -7.02 6.16
C GLY A 154 -12.80 -7.57 5.81
N TRP A 155 -12.07 -6.90 4.93
CA TRP A 155 -10.73 -7.34 4.51
C TRP A 155 -9.69 -7.28 5.63
N PRO A 156 -9.56 -6.18 6.38
CA PRO A 156 -8.62 -6.16 7.52
C PRO A 156 -9.00 -7.13 8.62
N ALA A 157 -10.28 -7.23 8.98
CA ALA A 157 -10.78 -8.20 9.96
C ALA A 157 -10.39 -9.64 9.59
N THR A 158 -10.46 -9.99 8.31
CA THR A 158 -10.02 -11.29 7.80
C THR A 158 -8.55 -11.58 8.16
N LEU A 159 -7.66 -10.60 7.96
CA LEU A 159 -6.23 -10.76 8.27
C LEU A 159 -5.97 -10.85 9.78
N MET A 160 -6.69 -10.04 10.59
CA MET A 160 -6.62 -10.10 12.05
C MET A 160 -7.04 -11.47 12.57
N ARG A 161 -8.16 -12.01 12.05
CA ARG A 161 -8.70 -13.30 12.43
C ARG A 161 -7.82 -14.47 11.95
N ALA A 162 -7.22 -14.36 10.75
CA ALA A 162 -6.23 -15.33 10.27
C ALA A 162 -4.98 -15.35 11.19
N THR A 163 -4.55 -14.18 11.67
CA THR A 163 -3.46 -14.06 12.65
C THR A 163 -3.84 -14.73 13.98
N THR A 164 -5.06 -14.52 14.47
CA THR A 164 -5.59 -15.16 15.68
C THR A 164 -5.66 -16.66 15.52
N THR A 165 -6.09 -17.14 14.34
CA THR A 165 -6.13 -18.58 14.02
C THR A 165 -4.75 -19.22 14.11
N ALA A 166 -3.73 -18.59 13.52
CA ALA A 166 -2.36 -19.11 13.57
C ALA A 166 -1.85 -19.19 15.02
N TYR A 167 -2.08 -18.16 15.83
CA TYR A 167 -1.65 -18.16 17.22
C TYR A 167 -2.47 -19.07 18.15
N ALA A 168 -3.66 -19.51 17.74
CA ALA A 168 -4.40 -20.56 18.43
C ALA A 168 -3.75 -21.95 18.27
N GLU A 169 -3.02 -22.18 17.18
CA GLU A 169 -2.31 -23.45 16.88
C GLU A 169 -0.94 -23.49 17.59
N LYS A 170 -0.95 -23.47 18.92
CA LYS A 170 0.23 -23.33 19.81
C LYS A 170 1.29 -24.42 19.61
N ASP A 171 0.91 -25.60 19.11
CA ASP A 171 1.85 -26.68 18.82
C ASP A 171 2.61 -26.50 17.51
N HIS A 172 2.18 -25.53 16.70
CA HIS A 172 2.71 -25.25 15.37
C HIS A 172 3.30 -23.86 15.22
N PHE A 173 2.80 -22.88 15.98
CA PHE A 173 3.28 -21.50 15.96
C PHE A 173 3.72 -21.02 17.33
N GLU A 174 4.85 -20.34 17.36
CA GLU A 174 5.29 -19.51 18.49
C GLU A 174 4.96 -18.04 18.20
N LYS A 175 4.73 -17.26 19.27
CA LYS A 175 4.64 -15.80 19.12
C LYS A 175 5.97 -15.26 18.55
N GLY A 176 5.86 -14.39 17.56
CA GLY A 176 7.02 -13.84 16.87
C GLY A 176 6.64 -12.72 15.90
N LYS A 177 7.54 -12.38 15.02
CA LYS A 177 7.32 -11.37 14.00
C LYS A 177 6.24 -11.80 13.00
N VAL A 178 5.36 -10.87 12.62
CA VAL A 178 4.37 -11.06 11.56
C VAL A 178 4.58 -10.01 10.50
N ALA A 179 4.93 -10.46 9.30
CA ALA A 179 5.02 -9.58 8.14
C ALA A 179 3.85 -9.83 7.19
N ALA A 180 3.21 -8.76 6.73
CA ALA A 180 2.19 -8.86 5.69
C ALA A 180 2.70 -8.34 4.36
N SER A 181 2.22 -8.91 3.25
CA SER A 181 2.49 -8.38 1.92
C SER A 181 1.33 -8.61 0.96
N GLY A 182 1.21 -7.70 -0.02
CA GLY A 182 0.22 -7.82 -1.07
C GLY A 182 0.20 -6.64 -2.02
N GLY A 183 -0.65 -6.73 -3.04
CA GLY A 183 -0.85 -5.66 -4.01
C GLY A 183 -2.30 -5.25 -4.11
N SER A 184 -2.56 -3.97 -4.44
CA SER A 184 -3.91 -3.42 -4.58
C SER A 184 -4.69 -3.55 -3.27
N LYS A 185 -5.91 -4.11 -3.30
CA LYS A 185 -6.69 -4.45 -2.10
C LYS A 185 -5.94 -5.33 -1.09
N ASN A 186 -5.09 -6.23 -1.59
CA ASN A 186 -4.25 -7.08 -0.73
C ASN A 186 -3.02 -6.36 -0.16
N GLY A 187 -2.77 -5.12 -0.56
CA GLY A 187 -1.82 -4.18 0.04
C GLY A 187 -2.52 -3.17 0.95
N ALA A 188 -3.74 -2.75 0.59
CA ALA A 188 -4.56 -1.84 1.39
C ALA A 188 -5.05 -2.49 2.69
N SER A 189 -5.59 -3.71 2.61
CA SER A 189 -6.07 -4.45 3.80
C SER A 189 -5.01 -4.61 4.88
N PRO A 190 -3.78 -5.07 4.57
CA PRO A 190 -2.75 -5.20 5.61
C PRO A 190 -2.24 -3.85 6.11
N SER A 191 -2.42 -2.73 5.38
CA SER A 191 -2.13 -1.39 5.90
C SER A 191 -3.04 -1.05 7.08
N VAL A 192 -4.36 -1.25 6.91
CA VAL A 192 -5.34 -1.09 7.99
C VAL A 192 -5.07 -2.07 9.14
N THR A 193 -4.83 -3.33 8.81
CA THR A 193 -4.50 -4.34 9.82
C THR A 193 -3.25 -3.97 10.63
N LEU A 194 -2.21 -3.43 10.00
CA LEU A 194 -0.98 -2.99 10.66
C LEU A 194 -1.21 -1.83 11.65
N ILE A 195 -2.10 -0.90 11.29
CA ILE A 195 -2.47 0.24 12.14
C ILE A 195 -3.18 -0.28 13.40
N GLU A 196 -4.18 -1.12 13.24
CA GLU A 196 -5.08 -1.56 14.28
C GLU A 196 -4.52 -2.73 15.12
N ASP A 197 -3.87 -3.70 14.48
CA ASP A 197 -3.38 -4.91 15.12
C ASP A 197 -1.87 -4.82 15.39
N LYS A 198 -1.52 -4.64 16.65
CA LYS A 198 -0.12 -4.51 17.11
C LYS A 198 0.73 -5.77 16.93
N ARG A 199 0.12 -6.91 16.57
CA ARG A 199 0.85 -8.15 16.29
C ARG A 199 1.61 -8.10 14.95
N LEU A 200 1.17 -7.25 14.00
CA LEU A 200 1.88 -7.04 12.75
C LEU A 200 3.08 -6.11 12.98
N SER A 201 4.22 -6.52 12.47
CA SER A 201 5.51 -5.83 12.63
C SER A 201 6.21 -5.45 11.31
N ALA A 202 5.64 -5.84 10.16
CA ALA A 202 6.15 -5.42 8.86
C ALA A 202 5.08 -5.42 7.78
N LEU A 203 5.23 -4.50 6.80
CA LEU A 203 4.35 -4.38 5.64
C LEU A 203 5.15 -4.09 4.37
N HIS A 204 5.00 -4.96 3.36
CA HIS A 204 5.40 -4.69 1.99
C HIS A 204 4.15 -4.61 1.11
N ALA A 205 3.77 -3.41 0.67
CA ALA A 205 2.56 -3.20 -0.10
C ALA A 205 2.84 -2.60 -1.49
N SER A 206 2.20 -3.15 -2.53
CA SER A 206 2.31 -2.67 -3.90
C SER A 206 0.98 -2.10 -4.39
N VAL A 207 1.04 -1.04 -5.20
CA VAL A 207 -0.12 -0.42 -5.87
C VAL A 207 -1.34 -0.29 -4.94
N SER A 208 -1.10 0.26 -3.75
CA SER A 208 -2.09 0.47 -2.70
C SER A 208 -2.02 1.92 -2.18
N PRO A 209 -3.10 2.44 -1.55
CA PRO A 209 -3.07 3.77 -0.96
C PRO A 209 -2.11 3.82 0.24
N ILE A 210 -1.42 4.94 0.37
CA ILE A 210 -0.42 5.16 1.43
C ILE A 210 -0.73 6.45 2.18
N TRP A 211 -1.13 7.49 1.44
CA TRP A 211 -1.21 8.87 1.87
C TRP A 211 -2.66 9.36 2.00
N ASP A 212 -2.89 10.29 2.90
CA ASP A 212 -4.14 10.98 3.15
C ASP A 212 -4.26 12.28 2.34
N SER A 213 -4.02 12.20 1.04
CA SER A 213 -4.10 13.34 0.12
C SER A 213 -5.51 13.93 0.03
N PRO A 214 -5.67 15.18 -0.44
CA PRO A 214 -6.99 15.78 -0.65
C PRO A 214 -7.94 14.91 -1.50
N LEU A 215 -7.39 14.23 -2.53
CA LEU A 215 -8.17 13.29 -3.33
C LEU A 215 -8.70 12.11 -2.49
N ARG A 216 -7.89 11.59 -1.57
CA ARG A 216 -8.29 10.51 -0.64
C ARG A 216 -9.31 10.98 0.38
N LEU A 217 -9.22 12.24 0.77
CA LEU A 217 -10.13 12.86 1.74
C LEU A 217 -11.40 13.43 1.11
N CYS A 218 -11.70 13.05 -0.12
CA CYS A 218 -12.89 13.48 -0.86
C CYS A 218 -13.00 15.00 -1.05
N ASP A 219 -11.89 15.70 -1.21
CA ASP A 219 -11.91 17.12 -1.56
C ASP A 219 -12.55 17.32 -2.93
N PRO A 220 -13.70 18.05 -3.04
CA PRO A 220 -14.43 18.17 -4.29
C PRO A 220 -13.64 18.97 -5.35
N LYS A 221 -12.80 19.93 -4.92
CA LYS A 221 -11.96 20.69 -5.82
C LYS A 221 -10.85 19.81 -6.42
N ALA A 222 -10.18 19.01 -5.60
CA ALA A 222 -9.16 18.07 -6.06
C ALA A 222 -9.73 17.06 -7.08
N TRP A 223 -10.92 16.53 -6.83
CA TRP A 223 -11.63 15.66 -7.77
C TRP A 223 -12.05 16.36 -9.07
N SER A 224 -12.52 17.62 -8.98
CA SER A 224 -12.86 18.44 -10.16
C SER A 224 -11.62 18.73 -11.01
N ASP A 225 -10.51 19.09 -10.38
CA ASP A 225 -9.25 19.37 -11.08
C ASP A 225 -8.70 18.12 -11.77
N LEU A 226 -8.78 16.96 -11.11
CA LEU A 226 -8.38 15.68 -11.71
C LEU A 226 -9.27 15.30 -12.89
N ARG A 227 -10.59 15.48 -12.79
CA ARG A 227 -11.54 15.26 -13.90
C ARG A 227 -11.17 16.12 -15.10
N ARG A 228 -10.96 17.42 -14.89
CA ARG A 228 -10.59 18.37 -15.94
C ARG A 228 -9.26 18.00 -16.61
N ALA A 229 -8.26 17.59 -15.84
CA ALA A 229 -6.99 17.12 -16.38
C ALA A 229 -7.16 15.87 -17.26
N ASN A 230 -7.97 14.92 -16.83
CA ASN A 230 -8.27 13.71 -17.61
C ASN A 230 -9.01 14.04 -18.92
N GLU A 231 -9.99 14.97 -18.88
CA GLU A 231 -10.69 15.43 -20.10
C GLU A 231 -9.73 16.13 -21.07
N THR A 232 -8.90 17.04 -20.56
CA THR A 232 -7.90 17.74 -21.40
C THR A 232 -6.96 16.74 -22.07
N TYR A 233 -6.55 15.70 -21.35
CA TYR A 233 -5.68 14.69 -21.91
C TYR A 233 -6.42 13.78 -22.90
N ALA A 234 -7.66 13.41 -22.62
CA ALA A 234 -8.49 12.62 -23.51
C ALA A 234 -8.70 13.33 -24.88
N VAL A 235 -8.86 14.65 -24.88
CA VAL A 235 -8.91 15.45 -26.12
C VAL A 235 -7.63 15.28 -26.94
N LYS A 236 -6.46 15.35 -26.31
CA LYS A 236 -5.17 15.15 -27.00
C LYS A 236 -5.02 13.75 -27.59
N LEU A 237 -5.51 12.72 -26.90
CA LEU A 237 -5.46 11.35 -27.38
C LEU A 237 -6.40 11.12 -28.56
N ARG A 238 -7.65 11.64 -28.47
CA ARG A 238 -8.63 11.54 -29.58
C ARG A 238 -8.10 12.22 -30.83
N ALA A 239 -7.40 13.36 -30.69
CA ALA A 239 -6.75 14.05 -31.83
C ALA A 239 -5.65 13.18 -32.48
N ARG A 240 -5.13 12.18 -31.81
CA ARG A 240 -4.18 11.18 -32.34
C ARG A 240 -4.86 9.91 -32.86
N GLY A 241 -6.19 9.87 -32.90
CA GLY A 241 -6.94 8.68 -33.29
C GLY A 241 -7.06 7.60 -32.21
N GLU A 242 -6.68 7.91 -30.97
CA GLU A 242 -6.78 6.97 -29.85
C GLU A 242 -8.16 7.07 -29.19
N PRO A 243 -8.97 5.99 -29.16
CA PRO A 243 -10.27 6.02 -28.50
C PRO A 243 -10.08 6.08 -26.98
N VAL A 244 -10.63 7.12 -26.35
CA VAL A 244 -10.57 7.29 -24.90
C VAL A 244 -11.95 7.49 -24.31
N ASN A 245 -12.31 6.61 -23.40
CA ASN A 245 -13.54 6.72 -22.63
C ASN A 245 -13.22 7.33 -21.25
N THR A 246 -13.42 8.63 -21.09
CA THR A 246 -13.16 9.39 -19.87
C THR A 246 -14.01 8.93 -18.69
N GLU A 247 -15.26 8.52 -18.92
CA GLU A 247 -16.11 7.97 -17.86
C GLU A 247 -15.58 6.68 -17.30
N ARG A 248 -15.06 5.80 -18.13
CA ARG A 248 -14.41 4.56 -17.67
C ARG A 248 -13.20 4.87 -16.80
N ILE A 249 -12.44 5.89 -17.17
CA ILE A 249 -11.25 6.31 -16.43
C ILE A 249 -11.64 6.88 -15.09
N MET A 250 -12.57 7.83 -15.05
CA MET A 250 -13.07 8.39 -13.79
C MET A 250 -13.67 7.31 -12.90
N ASN A 251 -14.31 6.30 -13.45
CA ASN A 251 -14.76 5.14 -12.68
C ASN A 251 -13.61 4.38 -12.01
N HIS A 252 -12.46 4.25 -12.67
CA HIS A 252 -11.28 3.66 -12.04
C HIS A 252 -10.72 4.53 -10.92
N PHE A 253 -10.71 5.85 -11.06
CA PHE A 253 -10.35 6.75 -9.98
C PHE A 253 -11.31 6.63 -8.79
N PHE A 254 -12.59 6.53 -9.01
CA PHE A 254 -13.57 6.27 -7.95
C PHE A 254 -13.31 4.92 -7.28
N LEU A 255 -13.00 3.88 -8.04
CA LEU A 255 -12.60 2.58 -7.48
C LEU A 255 -11.28 2.68 -6.70
N GLY A 256 -10.28 3.37 -7.24
CA GLY A 256 -9.02 3.63 -6.56
C GLY A 256 -9.21 4.47 -5.29
N GLY A 257 -10.15 5.42 -5.31
CA GLY A 257 -10.57 6.19 -4.13
C GLY A 257 -11.20 5.33 -3.04
N THR A 258 -11.78 4.17 -3.39
CA THR A 258 -12.38 3.26 -2.39
C THR A 258 -11.35 2.56 -1.50
N PHE A 259 -10.08 2.54 -1.86
CA PHE A 259 -9.01 2.15 -0.95
C PHE A 259 -8.65 3.27 0.05
N GLY A 260 -9.11 4.44 -0.18
CA GLY A 260 -9.20 5.57 0.71
C GLY A 260 -10.67 5.69 1.09
N PRO A 261 -11.25 6.86 1.06
CA PRO A 261 -12.64 6.99 1.44
C PRO A 261 -13.53 6.38 0.36
N VAL A 262 -14.55 5.83 0.58
CA VAL A 262 -15.86 5.66 -0.02
C VAL A 262 -15.93 5.38 -1.54
N TYR A 263 -16.96 4.68 -1.92
CA TYR A 263 -17.50 4.55 -3.27
C TYR A 263 -18.19 5.87 -3.68
N ASN A 264 -17.39 6.92 -3.93
CA ASN A 264 -17.88 8.29 -4.09
C ASN A 264 -19.03 8.39 -5.10
N ARG A 265 -18.89 7.76 -6.27
CA ARG A 265 -19.91 7.82 -7.31
C ARG A 265 -21.23 7.19 -6.87
N GLN A 266 -21.17 6.00 -6.26
CA GLN A 266 -22.36 5.31 -5.78
C GLN A 266 -23.04 6.09 -4.66
N ALA A 267 -22.28 6.66 -3.75
CA ALA A 267 -22.79 7.46 -2.66
C ALA A 267 -23.45 8.75 -3.18
N LEU A 268 -22.82 9.48 -4.08
CA LEU A 268 -23.39 10.66 -4.71
C LEU A 268 -24.67 10.33 -5.50
N ALA A 269 -24.67 9.21 -6.23
CA ALA A 269 -25.86 8.73 -6.95
C ALA A 269 -27.00 8.31 -6.00
N ALA A 270 -26.66 7.88 -4.77
CA ALA A 270 -27.62 7.57 -3.72
C ALA A 270 -28.04 8.82 -2.90
N GLY A 271 -27.73 10.02 -3.38
CA GLY A 271 -28.15 11.29 -2.78
C GLY A 271 -27.28 11.80 -1.64
N LYS A 272 -26.12 11.17 -1.38
CA LYS A 272 -25.15 11.72 -0.41
C LYS A 272 -24.49 12.96 -0.98
N LYS A 273 -24.09 13.89 -0.09
CA LYS A 273 -23.37 15.12 -0.47
C LYS A 273 -21.86 14.92 -0.32
N TRP A 274 -21.07 15.81 -0.92
CA TRP A 274 -19.62 15.80 -0.76
C TRP A 274 -19.20 16.00 0.71
N GLU A 275 -19.93 16.76 1.49
CA GLU A 275 -19.71 16.96 2.92
C GLU A 275 -19.84 15.65 3.72
N ASP A 276 -20.81 14.79 3.35
CA ASP A 276 -20.96 13.46 3.96
C ASP A 276 -19.76 12.57 3.63
N LEU A 277 -19.27 12.66 2.38
CA LEU A 277 -18.09 11.91 1.94
C LEU A 277 -16.81 12.41 2.60
N GLN A 278 -16.64 13.72 2.72
CA GLN A 278 -15.49 14.31 3.43
C GLN A 278 -15.48 13.91 4.91
N LYS A 279 -16.65 13.92 5.53
CA LYS A 279 -16.80 13.51 6.94
C LYS A 279 -16.34 12.07 7.14
N ILE A 280 -16.91 11.11 6.39
CA ILE A 280 -16.52 9.69 6.55
C ILE A 280 -15.07 9.46 6.14
N ALA A 281 -14.55 10.16 5.10
CA ALA A 281 -13.16 10.09 4.71
C ALA A 281 -12.22 10.56 5.83
N GLY A 282 -12.57 11.66 6.51
CA GLY A 282 -11.83 12.18 7.64
C GLY A 282 -11.83 11.21 8.83
N GLU A 283 -13.00 10.66 9.17
CA GLU A 283 -13.14 9.64 10.23
C GLU A 283 -12.33 8.38 9.94
N MET A 284 -12.32 7.94 8.69
CA MET A 284 -11.60 6.73 8.29
C MET A 284 -10.11 6.93 8.08
N ALA A 285 -9.65 8.16 7.89
CA ALA A 285 -8.25 8.44 7.56
C ALA A 285 -7.27 7.90 8.60
N ASP A 286 -7.62 7.94 9.88
CA ASP A 286 -6.80 7.41 10.97
C ASP A 286 -6.78 5.88 11.05
N HIS A 287 -7.68 5.20 10.36
CA HIS A 287 -7.70 3.74 10.27
C HIS A 287 -7.02 3.22 8.99
N VAL A 288 -6.90 4.05 7.95
CA VAL A 288 -6.55 3.60 6.60
C VAL A 288 -5.15 4.02 6.17
N PHE A 289 -4.73 5.25 6.47
CA PHE A 289 -3.51 5.81 5.87
C PHE A 289 -2.30 5.69 6.78
N VAL A 290 -1.33 4.89 6.34
CA VAL A 290 -0.05 4.69 7.04
C VAL A 290 0.68 6.01 7.27
N SER A 291 0.52 7.00 6.37
CA SER A 291 1.13 8.33 6.49
C SER A 291 0.81 9.04 7.83
N ARG A 292 -0.37 8.78 8.41
CA ARG A 292 -0.78 9.35 9.70
C ARG A 292 -0.15 8.68 10.93
N HIS A 293 0.43 7.50 10.75
CA HIS A 293 0.91 6.66 11.86
C HIS A 293 2.42 6.47 11.90
N LEU A 294 3.20 7.19 11.07
CA LEU A 294 4.63 6.94 10.91
C LEU A 294 5.42 7.02 12.23
N LYS A 295 5.06 7.95 13.12
CA LYS A 295 5.70 8.06 14.45
C LYS A 295 5.42 6.81 15.29
N THR A 296 4.17 6.45 15.46
CA THR A 296 3.75 5.27 16.25
C THR A 296 4.28 3.97 15.67
N LEU A 297 4.28 3.83 14.34
CA LEU A 297 4.81 2.65 13.67
C LEU A 297 6.33 2.54 13.86
N LYS A 298 7.06 3.67 13.83
CA LYS A 298 8.48 3.72 14.14
C LYS A 298 8.76 3.33 15.60
N GLU A 299 7.99 3.86 16.55
CA GLU A 299 8.09 3.51 17.97
C GLU A 299 7.83 2.02 18.23
N ARG A 300 6.95 1.41 17.44
CA ARG A 300 6.66 -0.04 17.44
C ARG A 300 7.75 -0.87 16.72
N ASN A 301 8.77 -0.25 16.13
CA ASN A 301 9.78 -0.89 15.28
C ASN A 301 9.16 -1.66 14.11
N VAL A 302 8.20 -1.05 13.43
CA VAL A 302 7.54 -1.63 12.25
C VAL A 302 8.35 -1.34 11.01
N ASP A 303 8.66 -2.38 10.24
CA ASP A 303 9.29 -2.25 8.93
C ASP A 303 8.25 -1.96 7.85
N LEU A 304 8.49 -0.94 7.04
CA LEU A 304 7.60 -0.51 5.96
C LEU A 304 8.35 -0.48 4.63
N PHE A 305 7.70 -0.90 3.56
CA PHE A 305 8.16 -0.67 2.20
C PHE A 305 6.98 -0.68 1.22
N PHE A 306 6.92 0.34 0.35
CA PHE A 306 5.84 0.47 -0.59
C PHE A 306 6.34 0.49 -2.04
N HIS A 307 5.54 -0.06 -2.93
CA HIS A 307 5.78 -0.07 -4.36
C HIS A 307 4.55 0.51 -5.09
N PRO A 308 4.31 1.84 -4.99
CA PRO A 308 3.25 2.49 -5.78
C PRO A 308 3.63 2.49 -7.25
N GLY A 309 2.66 2.31 -8.12
CA GLY A 309 2.88 2.42 -9.56
C GLY A 309 2.97 3.88 -9.98
N THR A 310 3.87 4.24 -10.91
CA THR A 310 3.92 5.59 -11.44
C THR A 310 2.77 5.90 -12.42
N HIS A 311 2.10 4.86 -12.91
CA HIS A 311 0.97 4.94 -13.83
C HIS A 311 -0.16 4.04 -13.32
N ASP A 312 -0.72 4.42 -12.18
CA ASP A 312 -1.67 3.61 -11.45
C ASP A 312 -2.83 4.44 -10.90
N PHE A 313 -4.05 3.93 -11.08
CA PHE A 313 -5.26 4.59 -10.57
C PHE A 313 -5.40 4.53 -9.04
N VAL A 314 -4.60 3.71 -8.37
CA VAL A 314 -4.58 3.64 -6.91
C VAL A 314 -3.47 4.51 -6.31
N ALA A 315 -2.48 4.91 -7.10
CA ALA A 315 -1.32 5.68 -6.66
C ALA A 315 -1.21 7.03 -7.40
N PHE A 316 -2.32 7.72 -7.55
CA PHE A 316 -2.41 8.97 -8.29
C PHE A 316 -1.85 10.18 -7.51
N ASP A 317 -1.61 10.05 -6.23
CA ASP A 317 -1.19 11.11 -5.31
C ASP A 317 0.31 11.10 -4.97
N LEU A 318 1.15 10.62 -5.91
CA LEU A 318 2.61 10.50 -5.72
C LEU A 318 3.30 11.82 -5.37
N ALA A 319 2.95 12.91 -6.06
CA ALA A 319 3.56 14.22 -5.83
C ALA A 319 3.19 14.78 -4.44
N TRP A 320 1.93 14.57 -4.02
CA TRP A 320 1.49 14.94 -2.68
C TRP A 320 2.26 14.14 -1.62
N GLY A 321 2.35 12.82 -1.80
CA GLY A 321 3.09 11.93 -0.90
C GLY A 321 4.56 12.28 -0.81
N GLY A 322 5.22 12.52 -1.94
CA GLY A 322 6.63 12.90 -1.98
C GLY A 322 6.92 14.25 -1.31
N LYS A 323 5.99 15.20 -1.41
CA LYS A 323 6.10 16.51 -0.74
C LYS A 323 5.88 16.43 0.78
N HIS A 324 4.87 15.70 1.23
CA HIS A 324 4.42 15.71 2.63
C HIS A 324 5.01 14.57 3.47
N HIS A 325 5.38 13.45 2.83
CA HIS A 325 5.88 12.26 3.50
C HIS A 325 7.13 11.67 2.79
N PRO A 326 8.19 12.47 2.55
CA PRO A 326 9.38 12.03 1.82
C PRO A 326 10.16 10.91 2.52
N GLN A 327 9.88 10.67 3.81
CA GLN A 327 10.52 9.64 4.62
C GLN A 327 9.92 8.25 4.45
N ILE A 328 8.81 8.09 3.73
CA ILE A 328 8.22 6.77 3.47
C ILE A 328 9.08 6.03 2.44
N PRO A 329 9.59 4.82 2.77
CA PRO A 329 10.39 4.06 1.81
C PRO A 329 9.53 3.54 0.66
N ILE A 330 9.84 4.00 -0.55
CA ILE A 330 9.11 3.64 -1.77
C ILE A 330 10.05 3.18 -2.88
N TYR A 331 9.54 2.34 -3.76
CA TYR A 331 10.14 2.06 -5.05
C TYR A 331 9.14 2.37 -6.17
N LEU A 332 9.49 3.29 -7.03
CA LEU A 332 8.71 3.73 -8.20
C LEU A 332 9.29 3.08 -9.45
N LYS A 333 8.52 2.26 -10.11
CA LYS A 333 8.92 1.69 -11.40
C LYS A 333 8.28 2.50 -12.53
N ALA A 334 9.12 3.07 -13.39
CA ALA A 334 8.64 3.96 -14.45
C ALA A 334 7.63 3.26 -15.37
N ASN A 335 6.47 3.89 -15.55
CA ASN A 335 5.32 3.42 -16.31
C ASN A 335 4.68 2.13 -15.77
N SER A 336 4.80 1.85 -14.48
CA SER A 336 4.17 0.68 -13.84
C SER A 336 2.86 1.03 -13.13
N GLY A 337 1.95 0.06 -13.00
CA GLY A 337 0.64 0.18 -12.32
C GLY A 337 -0.27 -1.03 -12.59
N HIS A 338 -1.56 -0.93 -12.27
CA HIS A 338 -2.53 -1.95 -12.64
C HIS A 338 -2.77 -1.97 -14.15
N GLY A 339 -2.71 -3.14 -14.75
CA GLY A 339 -3.02 -3.33 -16.17
C GLY A 339 -2.02 -2.64 -17.12
N ILE A 340 -0.78 -2.51 -16.70
CA ILE A 340 0.29 -1.91 -17.50
C ILE A 340 0.42 -2.64 -18.82
N ARG A 341 0.54 -1.82 -19.85
CA ARG A 341 0.77 -2.30 -21.21
C ARG A 341 2.23 -2.22 -21.59
N GLU A 342 2.96 -1.23 -21.12
CA GLU A 342 4.34 -0.99 -21.53
C GLU A 342 5.14 -0.30 -20.41
N LEU A 343 6.11 -1.02 -19.86
CA LEU A 343 7.10 -0.44 -18.95
C LEU A 343 8.03 0.49 -19.72
N HIS A 344 8.52 1.53 -19.05
CA HIS A 344 9.58 2.35 -19.62
C HIS A 344 10.79 1.47 -19.99
N PRO A 345 11.44 1.66 -21.17
CA PRO A 345 12.57 0.81 -21.62
C PRO A 345 13.72 0.72 -20.60
N ALA A 346 13.98 1.83 -19.89
CA ALA A 346 15.02 1.89 -18.86
C ALA A 346 14.56 1.47 -17.46
N ALA A 347 13.29 1.03 -17.26
CA ALA A 347 12.81 0.57 -15.97
C ALA A 347 13.46 -0.76 -15.57
N GLU A 348 13.72 -0.92 -14.29
CA GLU A 348 14.33 -2.11 -13.72
C GLU A 348 13.42 -3.34 -13.90
N ARG A 349 14.02 -4.47 -14.30
CA ARG A 349 13.30 -5.74 -14.54
C ARG A 349 13.69 -6.85 -13.55
N ASP A 350 14.75 -6.62 -12.78
CA ASP A 350 15.40 -7.57 -11.89
C ASP A 350 15.21 -7.23 -10.39
N GLU A 351 14.24 -6.40 -10.08
CA GLU A 351 13.92 -5.95 -8.73
C GLU A 351 13.45 -7.10 -7.83
N GLN A 352 14.02 -7.18 -6.63
CA GLN A 352 13.77 -8.24 -5.64
C GLN A 352 13.53 -7.66 -4.22
N ASN A 353 13.03 -6.43 -4.11
CA ASN A 353 12.82 -5.73 -2.84
C ASN A 353 12.00 -6.54 -1.83
N LYS A 354 10.88 -7.13 -2.28
CA LYS A 354 10.02 -7.93 -1.39
C LYS A 354 10.79 -9.08 -0.74
N SER A 355 11.63 -9.77 -1.52
CA SER A 355 12.41 -10.89 -1.00
C SER A 355 13.37 -10.43 0.09
N VAL A 356 14.14 -9.36 -0.17
CA VAL A 356 15.10 -8.83 0.79
C VAL A 356 14.41 -8.23 1.99
N PHE A 357 13.31 -7.50 1.79
CA PHE A 357 12.50 -6.94 2.87
C PHE A 357 12.07 -8.02 3.88
N LEU A 358 11.47 -9.10 3.40
CA LEU A 358 11.04 -10.20 4.26
C LEU A 358 12.22 -10.92 4.94
N LEU A 359 13.28 -11.19 4.19
CA LEU A 359 14.48 -11.84 4.75
C LEU A 359 15.15 -10.97 5.82
N HIS A 360 15.24 -9.65 5.60
CA HIS A 360 15.76 -8.72 6.59
C HIS A 360 14.88 -8.67 7.84
N HIS A 361 13.58 -8.54 7.64
CA HIS A 361 12.63 -8.49 8.75
C HIS A 361 12.73 -9.71 9.67
N PHE A 362 12.68 -10.91 9.11
CA PHE A 362 12.68 -12.14 9.93
C PHE A 362 14.04 -12.54 10.46
N PHE A 363 15.11 -12.35 9.69
CA PHE A 363 16.44 -12.90 10.02
C PHE A 363 17.51 -11.83 10.28
N GLY A 364 17.17 -10.55 10.19
CA GLY A 364 18.16 -9.47 10.33
C GLY A 364 19.14 -9.40 9.16
N GLY A 365 20.34 -8.87 9.41
CA GLY A 365 21.38 -8.66 8.41
C GLY A 365 21.14 -7.46 7.51
N GLU A 366 21.74 -7.43 6.34
CA GLU A 366 21.64 -6.29 5.43
C GLU A 366 20.24 -6.15 4.84
N GLY A 367 19.69 -4.93 4.89
CA GLY A 367 18.33 -4.59 4.42
C GLY A 367 18.35 -3.64 3.22
N LEU A 368 17.15 -3.21 2.84
CA LEU A 368 16.95 -2.23 1.79
C LEU A 368 17.58 -0.88 2.15
N LEU A 369 17.91 -0.06 1.15
CA LEU A 369 18.36 1.31 1.38
C LEU A 369 17.25 2.14 2.04
N PRO A 370 17.61 3.05 2.95
CA PRO A 370 16.66 4.03 3.48
C PRO A 370 16.31 5.08 2.40
N PRO A 371 15.18 5.79 2.54
CA PRO A 371 14.81 6.89 1.64
C PRO A 371 15.90 7.96 1.60
N PRO A 372 16.33 8.40 0.40
CA PRO A 372 17.27 9.52 0.25
C PRO A 372 16.56 10.86 0.34
N ALA A 373 17.32 11.92 0.65
CA ALA A 373 16.89 13.29 0.53
C ALA A 373 17.11 13.81 -0.91
N VAL A 374 16.21 14.66 -1.38
CA VAL A 374 16.27 15.29 -2.71
C VAL A 374 16.40 16.79 -2.57
N GLN A 375 17.31 17.37 -3.35
CA GLN A 375 17.41 18.80 -3.58
C GLN A 375 17.40 19.08 -5.08
N ALA A 376 16.61 20.09 -5.51
CA ALA A 376 16.57 20.51 -6.89
C ALA A 376 16.68 22.04 -6.95
N LYS A 377 17.56 22.54 -7.84
CA LYS A 377 17.79 23.96 -8.07
C LYS A 377 17.60 24.25 -9.55
N VAL A 378 16.79 25.25 -9.83
CA VAL A 378 16.65 25.83 -11.17
C VAL A 378 17.67 26.95 -11.31
N ASP A 379 18.48 26.91 -12.35
CA ASP A 379 19.51 27.88 -12.68
C ASP A 379 19.49 28.14 -14.19
N GLU A 380 19.02 29.33 -14.57
CA GLU A 380 18.79 29.72 -15.96
C GLU A 380 17.94 28.69 -16.74
N ASP A 381 18.54 28.00 -17.72
CA ASP A 381 17.95 26.96 -18.55
C ASP A 381 18.21 25.53 -18.04
N LYS A 382 18.75 25.39 -16.81
CA LYS A 382 19.15 24.10 -16.26
C LYS A 382 18.48 23.80 -14.93
N ILE A 383 18.31 22.52 -14.67
CA ILE A 383 17.85 22.01 -13.38
C ILE A 383 18.93 21.07 -12.87
N GLN A 384 19.52 21.43 -11.74
CA GLN A 384 20.44 20.57 -11.02
C GLN A 384 19.68 19.79 -9.95
N ILE A 385 19.71 18.46 -10.03
CA ILE A 385 19.05 17.56 -9.07
C ILE A 385 20.13 16.77 -8.34
N THR A 386 20.06 16.77 -7.01
CA THR A 386 20.97 16.03 -6.14
C THR A 386 20.15 15.15 -5.18
N VAL A 387 20.55 13.89 -5.09
CA VAL A 387 19.95 12.87 -4.23
C VAL A 387 20.99 12.38 -3.26
N THR A 388 20.77 12.57 -1.97
CA THR A 388 21.76 12.30 -0.91
C THR A 388 21.25 11.20 0.00
N PHE A 389 22.07 10.18 0.22
CA PHE A 389 21.79 9.09 1.15
C PHE A 389 22.30 9.38 2.56
N PRO A 390 21.63 8.87 3.60
CA PRO A 390 22.18 8.92 4.97
C PRO A 390 23.56 8.27 5.06
N LYS A 391 24.34 8.68 6.03
CA LYS A 391 25.67 8.12 6.31
C LYS A 391 25.60 6.59 6.45
N GLY A 392 26.45 5.88 5.74
CA GLY A 392 26.50 4.41 5.76
C GLY A 392 25.60 3.72 4.73
N ALA A 393 24.60 4.39 4.18
CA ALA A 393 23.76 3.86 3.12
C ALA A 393 24.42 4.14 1.76
N LYS A 394 24.93 3.10 1.08
CA LYS A 394 25.64 3.23 -0.21
C LYS A 394 24.82 2.61 -1.32
N ALA A 395 24.39 3.44 -2.28
CA ALA A 395 23.83 2.99 -3.55
C ALA A 395 24.94 2.70 -4.55
N GLU A 396 24.71 1.79 -5.50
CA GLU A 396 25.67 1.38 -6.54
C GLU A 396 25.36 1.99 -7.91
N SER A 397 24.13 2.47 -8.10
CA SER A 397 23.74 3.14 -9.33
C SER A 397 22.64 4.17 -9.03
N GLY A 398 22.51 5.14 -9.92
CA GLY A 398 21.42 6.11 -9.90
C GLY A 398 20.90 6.37 -11.31
N ARG A 399 19.59 6.42 -11.48
CA ARG A 399 18.92 6.80 -12.71
C ARG A 399 17.73 7.66 -12.37
N ILE A 400 17.52 8.74 -13.14
CA ILE A 400 16.38 9.66 -13.02
C ILE A 400 15.42 9.47 -14.19
N TRP A 401 14.14 9.66 -13.91
CA TRP A 401 13.06 9.83 -14.88
C TRP A 401 12.39 11.15 -14.63
N TRP A 402 11.99 11.86 -15.69
CA TRP A 402 11.27 13.13 -15.58
C TRP A 402 10.22 13.28 -16.68
N MET A 403 9.28 14.16 -16.45
CA MET A 403 8.34 14.64 -17.46
C MET A 403 7.85 16.04 -17.10
N TYR A 404 7.22 16.72 -18.05
CA TYR A 404 6.74 18.08 -17.85
C TYR A 404 5.22 18.12 -17.72
N ASP A 405 4.72 19.05 -16.86
CA ASP A 405 3.31 19.40 -16.72
C ASP A 405 2.37 18.21 -16.53
N ARG A 406 2.77 17.24 -15.72
CA ARG A 406 1.99 16.06 -15.44
C ARG A 406 0.80 16.38 -14.54
N GLY A 407 -0.41 16.38 -15.11
CA GLY A 407 -1.65 16.67 -14.37
C GLY A 407 -1.65 18.02 -13.65
N PRO A 408 -2.68 18.32 -12.85
CA PRO A 408 -2.81 19.61 -12.19
C PRO A 408 -1.85 19.79 -11.01
N ASP A 409 -1.49 18.73 -10.32
CA ASP A 409 -0.68 18.71 -9.09
C ASP A 409 0.39 17.60 -9.09
N GLY A 410 0.77 17.09 -10.25
CA GLY A 410 1.62 15.90 -10.39
C GLY A 410 0.85 14.59 -10.29
N SER A 411 -0.46 14.64 -10.04
CA SER A 411 -1.35 13.50 -10.13
C SER A 411 -1.45 13.03 -11.57
N ALA A 412 -1.11 11.77 -11.81
CA ALA A 412 -1.24 11.21 -13.14
C ALA A 412 -2.70 11.19 -13.55
N ALA A 413 -2.99 11.71 -14.74
CA ALA A 413 -4.10 11.20 -15.49
C ALA A 413 -3.80 9.72 -15.77
N TYR A 414 -4.49 8.86 -15.06
CA TYR A 414 -4.25 7.40 -15.00
C TYR A 414 -3.93 6.73 -16.35
N ILE A 415 -4.44 7.27 -17.45
CA ILE A 415 -4.40 6.54 -18.71
C ILE A 415 -3.21 6.82 -19.57
N ALA A 416 -2.52 7.87 -19.33
CA ALA A 416 -1.93 8.39 -20.51
C ALA A 416 -0.62 9.13 -20.34
N GLU A 417 -0.31 9.64 -19.20
CA GLU A 417 0.92 10.39 -19.00
C GLU A 417 2.06 9.45 -18.59
N LEU A 418 2.51 8.68 -19.57
CA LEU A 418 3.69 7.86 -19.43
C LEU A 418 4.95 8.72 -19.44
N PHE A 419 5.95 8.34 -18.66
CA PHE A 419 7.29 8.91 -18.79
C PHE A 419 7.82 8.62 -20.19
N PRO A 420 8.18 9.66 -20.97
CA PRO A 420 8.70 9.50 -22.33
C PRO A 420 10.01 8.70 -22.37
N LYS A 421 10.21 7.92 -23.44
CA LYS A 421 11.36 7.02 -23.58
C LYS A 421 12.73 7.72 -23.49
N GLU A 422 12.79 8.95 -23.96
CA GLU A 422 13.99 9.81 -23.96
C GLU A 422 14.18 10.57 -22.62
N GLN A 423 13.20 10.58 -21.74
CA GLN A 423 13.27 11.32 -20.47
C GLN A 423 13.71 10.42 -19.32
N ALA A 424 14.86 9.79 -19.51
CA ALA A 424 15.57 9.03 -18.49
C ALA A 424 17.07 9.21 -18.67
N ALA A 425 17.82 9.38 -17.57
CA ALA A 425 19.27 9.56 -17.63
C ALA A 425 19.97 8.88 -16.43
N PRO A 426 21.22 8.39 -16.62
CA PRO A 426 22.04 8.00 -15.48
C PRO A 426 22.44 9.22 -14.66
N MET A 427 22.56 9.05 -13.36
CA MET A 427 23.07 10.06 -12.43
C MET A 427 24.56 9.81 -12.15
N LYS A 428 25.30 10.88 -11.83
CA LYS A 428 26.73 10.82 -11.46
C LYS A 428 26.86 10.73 -9.94
N MET A 429 27.71 9.83 -9.47
CA MET A 429 27.97 9.63 -8.04
C MET A 429 29.07 10.58 -7.56
N ASN A 430 28.84 11.20 -6.41
CA ASN A 430 29.84 11.92 -5.61
C ASN A 430 30.11 11.10 -4.34
N PRO A 431 31.28 10.40 -4.27
CA PRO A 431 31.56 9.51 -3.15
C PRO A 431 31.82 10.27 -1.82
N VAL A 432 32.29 11.51 -1.88
CA VAL A 432 32.57 12.32 -0.69
C VAL A 432 31.30 12.72 0.02
N GLN A 433 30.28 13.12 -0.75
CA GLN A 433 29.00 13.56 -0.23
C GLN A 433 27.96 12.43 -0.12
N ASN A 434 28.30 11.22 -0.54
CA ASN A 434 27.36 10.08 -0.67
C ASN A 434 26.08 10.48 -1.42
N SER A 435 26.25 11.18 -2.54
CA SER A 435 25.16 11.76 -3.32
C SER A 435 25.25 11.41 -4.80
N TRP A 436 24.11 11.47 -5.46
CA TRP A 436 23.94 11.28 -6.89
C TRP A 436 23.38 12.55 -7.51
N SER A 437 23.92 12.99 -8.61
CA SER A 437 23.51 14.25 -9.25
C SER A 437 23.30 14.10 -10.75
N VAL A 438 22.44 14.97 -11.28
CA VAL A 438 22.24 15.15 -12.73
C VAL A 438 21.88 16.60 -13.00
N THR A 439 22.29 17.09 -14.17
CA THR A 439 21.85 18.38 -14.69
C THR A 439 20.99 18.12 -15.93
N LEU A 440 19.77 18.61 -15.91
CA LEU A 440 18.82 18.55 -17.02
C LEU A 440 18.70 19.92 -17.67
N VAL A 441 18.67 19.96 -19.01
CA VAL A 441 18.34 21.19 -19.77
C VAL A 441 16.82 21.33 -19.80
N MET A 442 16.33 22.50 -19.39
CA MET A 442 14.90 22.79 -19.37
C MET A 442 14.35 22.94 -20.79
N LYS A 443 13.18 22.39 -21.02
CA LYS A 443 12.40 22.71 -22.19
C LYS A 443 11.60 24.01 -21.93
N PRO A 444 11.66 25.04 -22.80
CA PRO A 444 10.90 26.27 -22.61
C PRO A 444 9.39 26.01 -22.71
N GLY A 445 8.60 26.90 -22.11
CA GLY A 445 7.13 26.86 -22.18
C GLY A 445 6.42 25.90 -21.23
N HIS A 446 7.17 25.18 -20.38
CA HIS A 446 6.61 24.32 -19.35
C HIS A 446 6.52 25.03 -18.00
N LYS A 447 5.47 24.70 -17.23
CA LYS A 447 5.23 25.27 -15.89
C LYS A 447 5.86 24.45 -14.78
N TYR A 448 5.92 23.14 -14.94
CA TYR A 448 6.40 22.20 -13.95
C TYR A 448 7.25 21.10 -14.58
N ILE A 449 8.17 20.57 -13.79
CA ILE A 449 8.82 19.28 -14.04
C ILE A 449 8.50 18.33 -12.90
N ASP A 450 8.13 17.12 -13.24
CA ASP A 450 7.89 16.02 -12.31
C ASP A 450 9.00 14.99 -12.50
N PHE A 451 9.61 14.53 -11.40
CA PHE A 451 10.71 13.57 -11.49
C PHE A 451 10.81 12.68 -10.26
N PHE A 452 11.48 11.57 -10.43
CA PHE A 452 12.01 10.69 -9.37
C PHE A 452 13.26 9.99 -9.87
N SER A 453 14.05 9.45 -8.95
CA SER A 453 15.22 8.62 -9.29
C SER A 453 15.18 7.28 -8.58
N ASN A 454 15.77 6.26 -9.20
CA ASN A 454 15.97 4.95 -8.60
C ASN A 454 17.46 4.68 -8.37
N HIS A 455 17.74 4.06 -7.24
CA HIS A 455 19.09 3.74 -6.82
C HIS A 455 19.18 2.28 -6.41
N ARG A 456 20.12 1.55 -7.03
CA ARG A 456 20.31 0.12 -6.79
C ARG A 456 21.27 -0.14 -5.63
N LYS A 457 20.98 -1.23 -4.92
CA LYS A 457 21.92 -1.91 -4.03
C LYS A 457 21.81 -3.41 -4.22
N ARG A 458 22.94 -4.07 -4.41
CA ARG A 458 23.03 -5.54 -4.42
C ARG A 458 23.25 -6.04 -3.00
N ILE A 459 22.50 -7.05 -2.63
CA ILE A 459 22.57 -7.67 -1.31
C ILE A 459 22.83 -9.16 -1.50
N VAL A 460 23.90 -9.65 -0.85
CA VAL A 460 24.26 -11.07 -0.91
C VAL A 460 23.78 -11.77 0.36
N ARG A 461 22.98 -12.82 0.19
CA ARG A 461 22.51 -13.66 1.29
C ARG A 461 22.59 -15.12 0.90
N SER A 462 23.23 -15.95 1.74
CA SER A 462 23.36 -17.41 1.52
C SER A 462 23.82 -17.77 0.10
N GLY A 463 24.83 -17.05 -0.41
CA GLY A 463 25.40 -17.24 -1.73
C GLY A 463 24.55 -16.74 -2.92
N ARG A 464 23.38 -16.13 -2.65
CA ARG A 464 22.50 -15.56 -3.67
C ARG A 464 22.54 -14.04 -3.65
N THR A 465 22.70 -13.43 -4.83
CA THR A 465 22.64 -11.97 -5.02
C THR A 465 21.20 -11.53 -5.32
N TYR A 466 20.76 -10.48 -4.65
CA TYR A 466 19.47 -9.82 -4.83
C TYR A 466 19.69 -8.37 -5.27
N ASN A 467 19.06 -7.96 -6.36
CA ASN A 467 19.03 -6.59 -6.79
C ASN A 467 17.85 -5.87 -6.11
N THR A 468 18.17 -4.85 -5.32
CA THR A 468 17.19 -4.02 -4.63
C THR A 468 17.26 -2.59 -5.09
N TYR A 469 16.14 -1.90 -5.03
CA TYR A 469 16.02 -0.53 -5.48
C TYR A 469 15.23 0.31 -4.49
N ILE A 470 15.64 1.54 -4.29
CA ILE A 470 14.89 2.58 -3.57
C ILE A 470 14.70 3.77 -4.50
N SER A 471 13.56 4.41 -4.41
CA SER A 471 13.32 5.67 -5.11
C SER A 471 13.57 6.87 -4.23
N SER A 472 13.98 7.97 -4.86
CA SER A 472 13.78 9.27 -4.25
C SER A 472 12.29 9.56 -4.09
N PRO A 473 11.88 10.46 -3.19
CA PRO A 473 10.52 10.99 -3.19
C PRO A 473 10.14 11.49 -4.59
N TYR A 474 8.91 11.23 -5.03
CA TYR A 474 8.39 11.82 -6.25
C TYR A 474 8.29 13.34 -6.06
N THR A 475 8.93 14.10 -6.94
CA THR A 475 9.10 15.54 -6.77
C THR A 475 8.48 16.29 -7.95
N ARG A 476 7.63 17.28 -7.64
CA ARG A 476 7.15 18.27 -8.58
C ARG A 476 7.81 19.61 -8.29
N LEU A 477 8.47 20.19 -9.29
CA LEU A 477 9.19 21.46 -9.19
C LEU A 477 8.56 22.49 -10.14
N PRO A 478 8.17 23.69 -9.66
CA PRO A 478 7.77 24.79 -10.55
C PRO A 478 8.98 25.34 -11.32
N LEU A 479 8.78 25.64 -12.61
CA LEU A 479 9.80 26.16 -13.52
C LEU A 479 9.65 27.67 -13.78
N GLN A 480 8.48 28.23 -13.46
CA GLN A 480 8.24 29.66 -13.57
C GLN A 480 8.56 30.33 -12.22
N ARG A 481 9.35 31.39 -12.27
CA ARG A 481 9.57 32.30 -11.16
C ARG A 481 8.47 33.36 -11.11
#